data_74f84a644849edb1db87b618e50918e8
#
_entry.id   74f84a644849edb1db87b618e50918e8
#
_cell.length_a   1.000
_cell.length_b   1.000
_cell.length_c   1.000
_cell.angle_alpha   90.00
_cell.angle_beta   90.00
_cell.angle_gamma   90.00
#
_symmetry.space_group_name_H-M   'P 1'
#
loop_
_entity.id
_entity.type
_entity.pdbx_description
1 polymer ?
#
loop_
_entity_poly.entity_id
_entity_poly.type
_entity_poly.pdbx_seq_one_letter_code
_entity_poly.pdbx_strand_id
1 'polypeptide(L)'
;MAIITNNYQEDISMYCKTFAFSSALNGYDHLVKPDELYNDETGYGFYTEELRKKDEKFTYPEINSGFEPYYWYTGEKLTYIKEYAHGVTITNEKTSEGMIPLSFKVKVPHAGNYLVEVTIHNDDKAINSPMLFLGRRKLYDCKDIIKENENYTFRSLINVCSIIPRNQTKAYVDDTIDITLTGNLPKLTSVTIREVNCNTIYIAGDSTITDQPASYPYIPVKSYCGWAQMLGMYLHDGYSISNHSHSGLTTESFRSEGHYQIIKDNIKAGDYVLFQFGHNDQKLPKLAAYTGYYSNLKKYIEEIRSYGANPIIVTPIGRNTWKGIDNSYNDLLENHANACISVAKEMKVPLIDLHKRSIDFIKTHGLDDSKRYFFYNDFTHTNDYGAYVMAGFVAKELKGDGLPFSDYIDTSVYELTPPPCNEAAHPPKGYENITLPSDMEPFKPHFTDIDNIPEKEDIIRLAKSGIIPCDDVFRPNDIITRVEVLSMVTKCVNFVPVNVYNDMYSDVVGHEWYAGTVECAYMNGIVDKALIDGDKFLPLSDTTNEMLISYIINGLKSRKTFDFVNSCDTSYNCSKWSEQYIYTAKKLDLINKTFEPLKKTDRKTAASYLCKLRDMIL
;
A
#
# COMPACT_ATOMS: atom_id res chain seq x y z
N MET A 1 -24.59 27.28 0.54
CA MET A 1 -25.08 26.36 1.58
C MET A 1 -26.27 25.60 1.01
N ALA A 2 -26.01 24.44 0.43
CA ALA A 2 -27.08 23.52 0.05
C ALA A 2 -27.40 22.69 1.31
N ILE A 3 -28.63 22.72 1.73
CA ILE A 3 -29.14 21.87 2.81
C ILE A 3 -29.16 20.44 2.23
N ILE A 4 -28.15 19.65 2.54
CA ILE A 4 -28.13 18.21 2.23
C ILE A 4 -29.14 17.60 3.20
N THR A 5 -30.28 17.16 2.69
CA THR A 5 -31.29 16.44 3.45
C THR A 5 -30.74 15.11 3.90
N ASN A 6 -30.71 14.89 5.21
CA ASN A 6 -30.30 13.63 5.86
C ASN A 6 -31.06 12.43 5.27
N ASN A 7 -30.34 11.54 4.61
CA ASN A 7 -30.90 10.30 4.01
C ASN A 7 -30.78 9.06 4.92
N TYR A 8 -30.59 9.22 6.24
CA TYR A 8 -30.77 8.08 7.14
C TYR A 8 -32.10 8.19 7.89
N GLN A 9 -32.83 7.08 7.95
CA GLN A 9 -33.95 6.98 8.85
C GLN A 9 -33.41 6.95 10.29
N GLU A 10 -33.68 8.00 11.06
CA GLU A 10 -33.51 7.97 12.51
C GLU A 10 -34.59 7.04 13.09
N ASP A 11 -34.22 5.80 13.36
CA ASP A 11 -35.07 4.89 14.11
C ASP A 11 -34.90 5.22 15.60
N ILE A 12 -35.99 5.61 16.28
CA ILE A 12 -35.98 6.08 17.68
C ILE A 12 -35.52 4.98 18.67
N SER A 13 -35.34 3.74 18.20
CA SER A 13 -34.87 2.60 18.98
C SER A 13 -33.35 2.41 18.97
N MET A 14 -32.61 3.18 18.18
CA MET A 14 -31.15 3.01 18.02
C MET A 14 -30.36 3.65 19.16
N TYR A 15 -29.19 3.08 19.45
CA TYR A 15 -28.27 3.57 20.46
C TYR A 15 -27.92 5.05 20.22
N CYS A 16 -28.07 5.86 21.29
CA CYS A 16 -27.63 7.23 21.32
C CYS A 16 -27.06 7.54 22.69
N LYS A 17 -25.84 8.10 22.74
CA LYS A 17 -25.25 8.63 23.98
C LYS A 17 -24.61 9.98 23.75
N THR A 18 -24.75 10.82 24.76
CA THR A 18 -24.24 12.21 24.76
C THR A 18 -23.39 12.46 25.98
N PHE A 19 -22.24 13.10 25.77
CA PHE A 19 -21.23 13.39 26.78
C PHE A 19 -20.94 14.88 26.81
N ALA A 20 -21.01 15.49 27.98
CA ALA A 20 -20.55 16.86 28.24
C ALA A 20 -19.26 16.84 29.04
N PHE A 21 -18.38 17.79 28.77
CA PHE A 21 -17.11 17.95 29.46
C PHE A 21 -17.06 19.26 30.29
N SER A 22 -18.21 19.87 30.51
CA SER A 22 -18.39 21.03 31.39
C SER A 22 -19.75 20.98 32.07
N SER A 23 -19.76 21.30 33.36
CA SER A 23 -20.99 21.42 34.14
C SER A 23 -21.91 22.59 33.71
N ALA A 24 -21.42 23.48 32.87
CA ALA A 24 -22.21 24.55 32.27
C ALA A 24 -23.18 24.06 31.17
N LEU A 25 -22.98 22.83 30.68
CA LEU A 25 -23.81 22.21 29.63
C LEU A 25 -24.92 21.37 30.26
N ASN A 26 -26.14 21.50 29.72
CA ASN A 26 -27.30 20.75 30.17
C ASN A 26 -27.87 19.89 29.05
N GLY A 27 -28.58 18.82 29.39
CA GLY A 27 -29.24 17.95 28.44
C GLY A 27 -28.38 16.84 27.85
N TYR A 28 -27.25 16.51 28.47
CA TYR A 28 -26.39 15.39 28.14
C TYR A 28 -26.58 14.23 29.12
N ASP A 29 -26.37 13.00 28.64
CA ASP A 29 -26.54 11.80 29.47
C ASP A 29 -25.44 11.67 30.53
N HIS A 30 -24.23 12.10 30.17
CA HIS A 30 -23.05 11.97 31.02
C HIS A 30 -22.25 13.28 31.09
N LEU A 31 -21.89 13.68 32.32
CA LEU A 31 -20.88 14.72 32.58
C LEU A 31 -19.56 14.04 32.92
N VAL A 32 -18.55 14.22 32.07
CA VAL A 32 -17.23 13.56 32.18
C VAL A 32 -16.21 14.55 32.75
N LYS A 33 -15.52 14.16 33.82
CA LYS A 33 -14.47 14.95 34.44
C LYS A 33 -13.07 14.60 33.94
N PRO A 34 -12.07 15.48 34.07
CA PRO A 34 -10.70 15.25 33.60
C PRO A 34 -10.01 14.01 34.16
N ASP A 35 -10.40 13.54 35.34
CA ASP A 35 -9.85 12.38 36.03
C ASP A 35 -10.60 11.07 35.75
N GLU A 36 -11.66 11.11 34.96
CA GLU A 36 -12.41 9.91 34.59
C GLU A 36 -11.70 9.12 33.48
N LEU A 37 -10.99 8.07 33.91
CA LEU A 37 -10.36 7.12 33.01
C LEU A 37 -11.36 6.14 32.42
N TYR A 38 -11.13 5.75 31.18
CA TYR A 38 -11.88 4.67 30.55
C TYR A 38 -11.79 3.38 31.39
N ASN A 39 -12.93 2.74 31.59
CA ASN A 39 -13.02 1.38 32.08
C ASN A 39 -14.23 0.67 31.46
N ASP A 40 -14.18 -0.66 31.39
CA ASP A 40 -15.21 -1.48 30.71
C ASP A 40 -16.58 -1.44 31.40
N GLU A 41 -16.66 -1.11 32.70
CA GLU A 41 -17.93 -1.05 33.44
C GLU A 41 -18.72 0.22 33.11
N THR A 42 -18.05 1.38 33.11
CA THR A 42 -18.69 2.63 32.71
C THR A 42 -18.81 2.74 31.19
N GLY A 43 -17.87 2.13 30.47
CA GLY A 43 -17.83 2.10 29.02
C GLY A 43 -17.44 3.42 28.38
N TYR A 44 -16.87 4.38 29.13
CA TYR A 44 -16.33 5.63 28.59
C TYR A 44 -15.27 6.21 29.51
N GLY A 45 -14.49 7.14 28.99
CA GLY A 45 -13.48 7.88 29.76
C GLY A 45 -12.27 8.28 28.91
N PHE A 46 -11.36 9.03 29.52
CA PHE A 46 -10.10 9.38 28.88
C PHE A 46 -9.16 8.19 28.84
N TYR A 47 -8.35 8.10 27.80
CA TYR A 47 -7.49 6.96 27.57
C TYR A 47 -6.01 7.33 27.65
N THR A 48 -5.22 6.54 28.40
CA THR A 48 -3.79 6.79 28.63
C THR A 48 -2.96 5.54 28.30
N GLU A 49 -1.65 5.71 28.12
CA GLU A 49 -0.73 4.59 27.90
C GLU A 49 -0.69 3.63 29.09
N GLU A 50 -0.86 4.12 30.33
CA GLU A 50 -0.95 3.24 31.50
C GLU A 50 -2.14 2.28 31.43
N LEU A 51 -3.29 2.75 30.94
CA LEU A 51 -4.45 1.88 30.73
C LEU A 51 -4.17 0.85 29.65
N ARG A 52 -3.52 1.24 28.55
CA ARG A 52 -3.11 0.31 27.51
C ARG A 52 -2.25 -0.82 28.06
N LYS A 53 -1.26 -0.50 28.88
CA LYS A 53 -0.37 -1.49 29.49
C LYS A 53 -1.09 -2.46 30.43
N LYS A 54 -2.22 -2.05 30.99
CA LYS A 54 -3.04 -2.86 31.92
C LYS A 54 -4.16 -3.62 31.24
N ASP A 55 -4.45 -3.35 29.99
CA ASP A 55 -5.52 -4.01 29.27
C ASP A 55 -5.13 -5.43 28.85
N GLU A 56 -5.63 -6.42 29.60
CA GLU A 56 -5.34 -7.85 29.38
C GLU A 56 -5.81 -8.39 28.04
N LYS A 57 -6.75 -7.71 27.35
CA LYS A 57 -7.18 -8.09 25.99
C LYS A 57 -6.02 -8.03 24.98
N PHE A 58 -5.00 -7.26 25.30
CA PHE A 58 -3.84 -7.00 24.43
C PHE A 58 -2.53 -7.59 24.96
N THR A 59 -2.52 -8.14 26.15
CA THR A 59 -1.39 -8.90 26.68
C THR A 59 -1.35 -10.30 26.09
N TYR A 60 -1.20 -10.41 24.78
CA TYR A 60 -0.81 -11.68 24.18
C TYR A 60 0.72 -11.78 24.21
N PRO A 61 1.31 -12.73 24.98
CA PRO A 61 2.76 -12.93 25.00
C PRO A 61 3.36 -13.21 23.63
N GLU A 62 2.51 -13.64 22.70
CA GLU A 62 2.88 -14.01 21.33
C GLU A 62 2.71 -12.86 20.33
N ILE A 63 2.11 -11.74 20.71
CA ILE A 63 2.06 -10.55 19.87
C ILE A 63 3.40 -9.86 19.92
N ASN A 64 4.32 -10.37 19.14
CA ASN A 64 5.53 -9.66 18.84
C ASN A 64 5.20 -8.49 17.93
N SER A 65 5.27 -7.31 18.52
CA SER A 65 5.50 -6.05 17.83
C SER A 65 4.59 -5.70 16.65
N GLY A 66 3.87 -4.63 16.79
CA GLY A 66 3.30 -3.89 15.70
C GLY A 66 1.79 -3.92 15.59
N PHE A 67 1.09 -4.62 16.47
CA PHE A 67 -0.31 -4.35 16.70
C PHE A 67 -0.45 -3.54 17.98
N GLU A 68 -0.80 -2.29 17.80
CA GLU A 68 -1.19 -1.41 18.87
C GLU A 68 -2.71 -1.26 18.76
N PRO A 69 -3.48 -1.82 19.70
CA PRO A 69 -4.94 -1.70 19.67
C PRO A 69 -5.41 -0.27 19.83
N TYR A 70 -4.56 0.53 20.45
CA TYR A 70 -4.78 1.95 20.67
C TYR A 70 -3.77 2.74 19.87
N TYR A 71 -4.24 3.40 18.86
CA TYR A 71 -3.41 4.14 17.89
C TYR A 71 -3.02 5.52 18.39
N TRP A 72 -3.60 5.93 19.53
CA TRP A 72 -3.33 7.20 20.18
C TRP A 72 -3.15 7.05 21.67
N TYR A 73 -2.27 7.88 22.25
CA TYR A 73 -2.07 8.01 23.68
C TYR A 73 -2.27 9.45 24.10
N THR A 74 -2.92 9.65 25.23
CA THR A 74 -2.96 10.97 25.88
C THR A 74 -1.70 11.24 26.69
N GLY A 75 -0.72 10.34 26.67
CA GLY A 75 0.50 10.39 27.46
C GLY A 75 0.46 9.50 28.69
N GLU A 76 1.54 9.53 29.50
CA GLU A 76 1.69 8.62 30.62
C GLU A 76 0.76 8.92 31.80
N LYS A 77 0.26 10.18 31.93
CA LYS A 77 -0.53 10.63 33.09
C LYS A 77 -1.67 11.53 32.65
N LEU A 78 -2.82 11.42 33.31
CA LEU A 78 -3.94 12.35 33.13
C LEU A 78 -3.69 13.76 33.69
N THR A 79 -2.60 14.00 34.40
CA THR A 79 -2.31 15.28 35.07
C THR A 79 -2.23 16.48 34.11
N TYR A 80 -2.21 16.25 32.80
CA TYR A 80 -2.23 17.32 31.82
C TYR A 80 -3.62 17.65 31.25
N ILE A 81 -4.67 16.87 31.57
CA ILE A 81 -6.04 17.22 31.22
C ILE A 81 -6.59 18.13 32.32
N LYS A 82 -7.17 19.25 31.94
CA LYS A 82 -7.79 20.20 32.86
C LYS A 82 -9.12 20.71 32.33
N GLU A 83 -9.99 21.10 33.26
CA GLU A 83 -11.21 21.80 32.94
C GLU A 83 -10.95 23.23 32.45
N TYR A 84 -11.79 23.72 31.57
CA TYR A 84 -11.99 25.12 31.28
C TYR A 84 -13.49 25.41 31.25
N ALA A 85 -13.91 26.66 31.05
CA ALA A 85 -15.32 27.08 31.21
C ALA A 85 -16.30 26.23 30.38
N HIS A 86 -15.89 25.74 29.21
CA HIS A 86 -16.76 25.06 28.25
C HIS A 86 -16.38 23.59 27.98
N GLY A 87 -15.47 23.01 28.75
CA GLY A 87 -15.06 21.61 28.54
C GLY A 87 -13.72 21.26 29.17
N VAL A 88 -12.97 20.40 28.49
CA VAL A 88 -11.62 19.98 28.89
C VAL A 88 -10.60 20.33 27.81
N THR A 89 -9.37 20.56 28.26
CA THR A 89 -8.20 20.81 27.41
C THR A 89 -6.96 20.21 28.04
N ILE A 90 -5.84 20.24 27.33
CA ILE A 90 -4.55 19.85 27.89
C ILE A 90 -3.84 21.04 28.57
N THR A 91 -3.03 20.76 29.57
CA THR A 91 -2.10 21.74 30.14
C THR A 91 -0.96 21.99 29.13
N ASN A 92 -0.38 23.21 29.17
CA ASN A 92 0.71 23.61 28.25
C ASN A 92 2.08 22.93 28.54
N GLU A 93 2.10 21.77 29.15
CA GLU A 93 3.33 20.99 29.23
C GLU A 93 3.69 20.48 27.84
N LYS A 94 4.24 21.38 27.05
CA LYS A 94 4.76 21.09 25.74
C LYS A 94 5.93 20.13 25.84
N THR A 95 5.84 19.05 25.10
CA THR A 95 7.05 18.52 24.48
C THR A 95 7.42 19.49 23.34
N SER A 96 8.66 19.91 23.26
CA SER A 96 9.15 20.81 22.20
C SER A 96 9.08 20.20 20.79
N GLU A 97 8.63 18.96 20.62
CA GLU A 97 8.83 18.15 19.45
C GLU A 97 7.55 17.71 18.72
N GLY A 98 6.35 17.89 19.30
CA GLY A 98 5.12 17.43 18.65
C GLY A 98 3.85 17.78 19.40
N MET A 99 2.71 17.41 18.81
CA MET A 99 1.38 17.63 19.37
C MET A 99 1.06 16.58 20.45
N ILE A 100 0.40 17.01 21.52
CA ILE A 100 -0.13 16.09 22.54
C ILE A 100 -1.60 15.84 22.21
N PRO A 101 -1.99 14.60 21.87
CA PRO A 101 -3.38 14.28 21.55
C PRO A 101 -4.24 14.27 22.83
N LEU A 102 -5.50 14.65 22.69
CA LEU A 102 -6.55 14.49 23.70
C LEU A 102 -7.47 13.36 23.26
N SER A 103 -7.43 12.22 23.93
CA SER A 103 -8.17 11.02 23.53
C SER A 103 -9.24 10.65 24.54
N PHE A 104 -10.46 10.47 24.03
CA PHE A 104 -11.63 10.01 24.75
C PHE A 104 -12.17 8.74 24.09
N LYS A 105 -12.53 7.75 24.88
CA LYS A 105 -12.99 6.44 24.39
C LYS A 105 -14.40 6.15 24.85
N VAL A 106 -15.21 5.57 23.98
CA VAL A 106 -16.58 5.16 24.29
C VAL A 106 -16.83 3.74 23.76
N LYS A 107 -17.32 2.88 24.64
CA LYS A 107 -17.79 1.54 24.30
C LYS A 107 -19.19 1.61 23.70
N VAL A 108 -19.37 0.89 22.59
CA VAL A 108 -20.66 0.77 21.90
C VAL A 108 -21.22 -0.64 22.06
N PRO A 109 -22.55 -0.83 21.93
CA PRO A 109 -23.18 -2.11 22.26
C PRO A 109 -22.83 -3.26 21.31
N HIS A 110 -22.50 -2.96 20.05
CA HIS A 110 -22.21 -3.97 19.02
C HIS A 110 -21.46 -3.35 17.82
N ALA A 111 -20.94 -4.19 16.96
CA ALA A 111 -20.39 -3.78 15.67
C ALA A 111 -21.49 -3.12 14.82
N GLY A 112 -21.14 -2.06 14.08
CA GLY A 112 -22.10 -1.31 13.27
C GLY A 112 -21.56 0.05 12.85
N ASN A 113 -22.45 0.87 12.32
CA ASN A 113 -22.13 2.20 11.87
C ASN A 113 -22.66 3.24 12.86
N TYR A 114 -21.82 4.19 13.18
CA TYR A 114 -22.14 5.24 14.15
C TYR A 114 -21.81 6.61 13.58
N LEU A 115 -22.73 7.56 13.83
CA LEU A 115 -22.48 8.97 13.64
C LEU A 115 -21.85 9.52 14.91
N VAL A 116 -20.71 10.17 14.76
CA VAL A 116 -19.99 10.83 15.84
C VAL A 116 -19.97 12.33 15.58
N GLU A 117 -20.46 13.10 16.55
CA GLU A 117 -20.40 14.55 16.56
C GLU A 117 -19.51 14.99 17.72
N VAL A 118 -18.48 15.77 17.43
CA VAL A 118 -17.51 16.26 18.41
C VAL A 118 -17.50 17.79 18.37
N THR A 119 -17.92 18.42 19.46
CA THR A 119 -18.00 19.88 19.53
C THR A 119 -16.83 20.45 20.32
N ILE A 120 -16.26 21.51 19.79
CA ILE A 120 -15.26 22.36 20.42
C ILE A 120 -15.86 23.75 20.60
N HIS A 121 -15.77 24.31 21.79
CA HIS A 121 -15.91 25.74 22.05
C HIS A 121 -14.54 26.32 22.36
N ASN A 122 -14.10 27.28 21.58
CA ASN A 122 -12.81 27.91 21.82
C ASN A 122 -13.00 29.31 22.44
N ASP A 123 -12.73 29.45 23.72
CA ASP A 123 -12.83 30.69 24.49
C ASP A 123 -11.48 31.39 24.73
N ASP A 124 -10.44 30.91 24.10
CA ASP A 124 -9.05 31.33 24.28
C ASP A 124 -8.39 31.61 22.93
N LYS A 125 -7.09 31.60 22.89
CA LYS A 125 -6.31 31.79 21.66
C LYS A 125 -6.76 30.86 20.54
N ALA A 126 -6.57 31.28 19.30
CA ALA A 126 -6.88 30.48 18.15
C ALA A 126 -6.25 29.09 18.19
N ILE A 127 -7.03 28.06 17.87
CA ILE A 127 -6.54 26.69 17.70
C ILE A 127 -6.17 26.52 16.23
N ASN A 128 -4.91 26.27 15.96
CA ASN A 128 -4.39 26.07 14.61
C ASN A 128 -4.39 24.59 14.26
N SER A 129 -4.85 24.30 13.06
CA SER A 129 -4.88 22.94 12.48
C SER A 129 -5.45 21.87 13.42
N PRO A 130 -6.60 22.09 14.06
CA PRO A 130 -7.25 21.03 14.82
C PRO A 130 -7.68 19.95 13.89
N MET A 131 -7.39 18.70 14.27
CA MET A 131 -7.74 17.49 13.52
C MET A 131 -8.53 16.54 14.40
N LEU A 132 -9.58 15.94 13.84
CA LEU A 132 -10.33 14.87 14.47
C LEU A 132 -9.93 13.53 13.86
N PHE A 133 -9.43 12.65 14.71
CA PHE A 133 -9.23 11.24 14.39
C PHE A 133 -10.24 10.39 15.13
N LEU A 134 -10.76 9.35 14.46
CA LEU A 134 -11.66 8.38 15.07
C LEU A 134 -11.14 6.96 14.90
N GLY A 135 -11.47 6.09 15.88
CA GLY A 135 -11.08 4.69 15.89
C GLY A 135 -9.57 4.52 15.78
N ARG A 136 -9.13 3.61 14.93
CA ARG A 136 -7.71 3.32 14.71
C ARG A 136 -6.99 4.42 13.91
N ARG A 137 -6.99 5.63 14.48
CA ARG A 137 -6.32 6.82 13.93
C ARG A 137 -6.73 7.18 12.50
N LYS A 138 -7.98 7.07 12.17
CA LYS A 138 -8.49 7.55 10.88
C LYS A 138 -8.83 9.01 10.95
N LEU A 139 -8.26 9.83 10.07
CA LEU A 139 -8.55 11.26 9.99
C LEU A 139 -9.90 11.48 9.30
N TYR A 140 -10.80 12.15 9.99
CA TYR A 140 -12.15 12.41 9.49
C TYR A 140 -12.44 13.87 9.21
N ASP A 141 -11.78 14.78 9.92
CA ASP A 141 -11.97 16.20 9.68
C ASP A 141 -10.75 17.00 10.15
N CYS A 142 -10.52 18.12 9.51
CA CYS A 142 -9.45 19.07 9.81
C CYS A 142 -9.95 20.48 9.54
N LYS A 143 -9.61 21.40 10.41
CA LYS A 143 -9.92 22.82 10.26
C LYS A 143 -8.63 23.62 10.26
N ASP A 144 -8.50 24.62 9.39
CA ASP A 144 -7.30 25.46 9.38
C ASP A 144 -7.14 26.19 10.71
N ILE A 145 -8.22 26.79 11.19
CA ILE A 145 -8.22 27.55 12.41
C ILE A 145 -9.63 27.56 13.05
N ILE A 146 -9.68 27.38 14.37
CA ILE A 146 -10.84 27.69 15.19
C ILE A 146 -10.49 28.97 15.96
N LYS A 147 -11.19 30.06 15.66
CA LYS A 147 -10.92 31.38 16.27
C LYS A 147 -11.35 31.42 17.73
N GLU A 148 -10.87 32.43 18.43
CA GLU A 148 -11.37 32.78 19.78
C GLU A 148 -12.89 33.03 19.74
N ASN A 149 -13.60 32.48 20.73
CA ASN A 149 -15.07 32.51 20.86
C ASN A 149 -15.84 31.84 19.69
N GLU A 150 -15.19 30.90 18.98
CA GLU A 150 -15.82 30.12 17.91
C GLU A 150 -16.23 28.73 18.42
N ASN A 151 -17.43 28.30 18.03
CA ASN A 151 -17.89 26.92 18.13
C ASN A 151 -17.64 26.18 16.82
N TYR A 152 -17.10 24.98 16.92
CA TYR A 152 -16.96 24.12 15.77
C TYR A 152 -17.39 22.69 16.12
N THR A 153 -18.19 22.07 15.26
CA THR A 153 -18.62 20.68 15.42
C THR A 153 -18.14 19.85 14.26
N PHE A 154 -17.27 18.92 14.54
CA PHE A 154 -16.91 17.85 13.64
C PHE A 154 -18.04 16.83 13.59
N ARG A 155 -18.34 16.32 12.38
CA ARG A 155 -19.40 15.33 12.18
C ARG A 155 -18.91 14.25 11.21
N SER A 156 -18.93 12.99 11.63
CA SER A 156 -18.36 11.90 10.82
C SER A 156 -19.05 10.57 11.09
N LEU A 157 -19.09 9.71 10.06
CA LEU A 157 -19.55 8.32 10.16
C LEU A 157 -18.36 7.39 10.37
N ILE A 158 -18.44 6.53 11.38
CA ILE A 158 -17.44 5.50 11.63
C ILE A 158 -18.08 4.11 11.63
N ASN A 159 -17.36 3.13 11.10
CA ASN A 159 -17.68 1.72 11.28
C ASN A 159 -16.88 1.15 12.45
N VAL A 160 -17.57 0.47 13.35
CA VAL A 160 -17.00 -0.33 14.44
C VAL A 160 -17.13 -1.79 14.05
N CYS A 161 -16.01 -2.50 13.97
CA CYS A 161 -15.97 -3.89 13.52
C CYS A 161 -14.75 -4.59 14.12
N SER A 162 -14.89 -5.89 14.39
CA SER A 162 -13.76 -6.73 14.78
C SER A 162 -12.64 -6.68 13.75
N ILE A 163 -11.42 -6.88 14.21
CA ILE A 163 -10.21 -6.91 13.38
C ILE A 163 -9.37 -8.13 13.71
N ILE A 164 -8.48 -8.53 12.82
CA ILE A 164 -7.44 -9.51 13.12
C ILE A 164 -6.12 -8.76 13.28
N PRO A 165 -5.48 -8.81 14.46
CA PRO A 165 -4.18 -8.23 14.68
C PRO A 165 -3.09 -8.87 13.81
N ARG A 166 -2.02 -8.14 13.55
CA ARG A 166 -0.88 -8.63 12.77
C ARG A 166 -0.33 -9.94 13.36
N ASN A 167 -0.02 -10.89 12.48
CA ASN A 167 0.48 -12.23 12.85
C ASN A 167 -0.47 -13.05 13.73
N GLN A 168 -1.77 -12.71 13.74
CA GLN A 168 -2.82 -13.45 14.43
C GLN A 168 -3.80 -14.00 13.41
N THR A 169 -4.51 -15.06 13.82
CA THR A 169 -5.64 -15.63 13.05
C THR A 169 -6.96 -15.49 13.81
N LYS A 170 -6.88 -15.02 15.05
CA LYS A 170 -8.05 -14.83 15.91
C LYS A 170 -8.47 -13.36 15.87
N ALA A 171 -9.76 -13.15 15.63
CA ALA A 171 -10.34 -11.82 15.65
C ALA A 171 -10.31 -11.21 17.07
N TYR A 172 -9.95 -9.95 17.13
CA TYR A 172 -10.13 -9.08 18.27
C TYR A 172 -11.45 -8.34 18.12
N VAL A 173 -12.25 -8.33 19.16
CA VAL A 173 -13.52 -7.59 19.19
C VAL A 173 -13.20 -6.13 19.52
N ASP A 174 -13.21 -5.29 18.49
CA ASP A 174 -13.12 -3.84 18.65
C ASP A 174 -14.56 -3.30 18.80
N ASP A 175 -14.95 -3.05 20.05
CA ASP A 175 -16.29 -2.59 20.44
C ASP A 175 -16.26 -1.14 20.98
N THR A 176 -15.23 -0.38 20.62
CA THR A 176 -15.04 0.99 21.10
C THR A 176 -14.87 2.00 19.96
N ILE A 177 -15.25 3.24 20.25
CA ILE A 177 -14.95 4.41 19.41
C ILE A 177 -13.92 5.25 20.15
N ASP A 178 -12.71 5.33 19.59
CA ASP A 178 -11.70 6.26 20.02
C ASP A 178 -11.91 7.61 19.34
N ILE A 179 -11.92 8.68 20.11
CA ILE A 179 -12.10 10.06 19.65
C ILE A 179 -10.86 10.83 20.05
N THR A 180 -10.06 11.26 19.10
CA THR A 180 -8.81 11.94 19.38
C THR A 180 -8.73 13.28 18.68
N LEU A 181 -8.52 14.33 19.44
CA LEU A 181 -8.28 15.68 18.96
C LEU A 181 -6.80 16.03 19.06
N THR A 182 -6.27 16.63 17.99
CA THR A 182 -4.91 17.17 17.95
C THR A 182 -4.95 18.66 17.57
N GLY A 183 -3.79 19.28 17.52
CA GLY A 183 -3.63 20.72 17.27
C GLY A 183 -2.71 21.34 18.32
N ASN A 184 -2.53 22.65 18.25
CA ASN A 184 -1.69 23.36 19.22
C ASN A 184 -2.30 23.42 20.64
N LEU A 185 -3.61 23.31 20.76
CA LEU A 185 -4.36 23.30 22.02
C LEU A 185 -5.68 22.54 21.83
N PRO A 186 -5.67 21.19 21.83
CA PRO A 186 -6.91 20.43 21.65
C PRO A 186 -7.87 20.69 22.81
N LYS A 187 -9.14 20.94 22.46
CA LYS A 187 -10.26 21.18 23.37
C LYS A 187 -11.40 20.23 23.06
N LEU A 188 -12.16 19.83 24.05
CA LEU A 188 -13.31 18.97 23.93
C LEU A 188 -14.46 19.48 24.79
N THR A 189 -15.56 19.85 24.17
CA THR A 189 -16.74 20.42 24.81
C THR A 189 -17.83 19.39 24.99
N SER A 190 -18.19 18.69 23.93
CA SER A 190 -19.18 17.61 23.96
C SER A 190 -18.97 16.58 22.86
N VAL A 191 -19.48 15.37 23.11
CA VAL A 191 -19.51 14.27 22.14
C VAL A 191 -20.93 13.71 22.10
N THR A 192 -21.41 13.43 20.88
CA THR A 192 -22.64 12.68 20.64
C THR A 192 -22.33 11.50 19.74
N ILE A 193 -22.77 10.31 20.13
CA ILE A 193 -22.62 9.08 19.35
C ILE A 193 -24.00 8.49 19.12
N ARG A 194 -24.35 8.25 17.86
CA ARG A 194 -25.62 7.66 17.45
C ARG A 194 -25.37 6.50 16.50
N GLU A 195 -26.02 5.39 16.74
CA GLU A 195 -26.08 4.31 15.77
C GLU A 195 -26.88 4.75 14.55
N VAL A 196 -26.43 4.39 13.35
CA VAL A 196 -27.07 4.76 12.09
C VAL A 196 -27.05 3.60 11.10
N ASN A 197 -28.07 3.51 10.28
CA ASN A 197 -28.10 2.56 9.18
C ASN A 197 -27.59 3.23 7.90
N CYS A 198 -26.35 2.94 7.53
CA CYS A 198 -25.76 3.37 6.26
C CYS A 198 -24.96 2.23 5.62
N ASN A 199 -24.58 2.40 4.37
CA ASN A 199 -23.68 1.47 3.70
C ASN A 199 -22.23 1.69 4.16
N THR A 200 -21.41 0.64 3.97
CA THR A 200 -20.01 0.62 4.39
C THR A 200 -19.10 0.48 3.17
N ILE A 201 -18.01 1.22 3.18
CA ILE A 201 -16.88 1.04 2.27
C ILE A 201 -15.82 0.21 3.03
N TYR A 202 -15.74 -1.07 2.69
CA TYR A 202 -14.70 -1.97 3.21
C TYR A 202 -13.42 -1.76 2.43
N ILE A 203 -12.29 -1.81 3.12
CA ILE A 203 -10.97 -1.66 2.52
C ILE A 203 -10.14 -2.90 2.83
N ALA A 204 -9.57 -3.50 1.77
CA ALA A 204 -8.77 -4.70 1.81
C ALA A 204 -7.41 -4.47 1.15
N GLY A 205 -6.33 -4.77 1.85
CA GLY A 205 -5.00 -4.56 1.31
C GLY A 205 -3.86 -4.77 2.29
N ASP A 206 -2.72 -4.17 1.94
CA ASP A 206 -1.46 -4.33 2.66
C ASP A 206 -1.09 -3.11 3.53
N SER A 207 0.19 -3.00 3.91
CA SER A 207 0.71 -1.93 4.80
C SER A 207 0.56 -0.52 4.25
N THR A 208 0.40 -0.36 2.94
CA THR A 208 0.33 0.97 2.29
C THR A 208 -1.05 1.62 2.43
N ILE A 209 -2.04 0.86 2.88
CA ILE A 209 -3.40 1.34 3.10
C ILE A 209 -3.94 1.06 4.50
N THR A 210 -3.17 0.37 5.35
CA THR A 210 -3.61 -0.04 6.68
C THR A 210 -3.62 1.10 7.68
N ASP A 211 -4.41 0.94 8.74
CA ASP A 211 -4.37 1.82 9.89
C ASP A 211 -3.08 1.58 10.68
N GLN A 212 -2.28 2.62 10.87
CA GLN A 212 -0.98 2.58 11.54
C GLN A 212 -1.01 3.43 12.82
N PRO A 213 -0.25 3.07 13.86
CA PRO A 213 -0.15 3.88 15.08
C PRO A 213 0.61 5.18 14.83
N ALA A 214 0.33 6.19 15.64
CA ALA A 214 1.09 7.44 15.65
C ALA A 214 2.33 7.36 16.55
N SER A 215 3.29 8.23 16.28
CA SER A 215 4.33 8.56 17.27
C SER A 215 3.71 9.33 18.46
N TYR A 216 4.30 9.23 19.62
CA TYR A 216 3.99 10.08 20.76
C TYR A 216 5.26 10.82 21.23
N PRO A 217 5.23 12.16 21.34
CA PRO A 217 4.18 13.08 20.89
C PRO A 217 3.88 12.93 19.41
N TYR A 218 2.69 13.35 18.97
CA TYR A 218 2.28 13.18 17.58
C TYR A 218 3.05 14.12 16.65
N ILE A 219 3.78 13.50 15.73
CA ILE A 219 4.54 14.17 14.68
C ILE A 219 4.17 13.51 13.34
N PRO A 220 3.42 14.17 12.45
CA PRO A 220 2.92 13.55 11.22
C PRO A 220 3.99 12.90 10.36
N VAL A 221 5.17 13.51 10.22
CA VAL A 221 6.28 12.96 9.42
C VAL A 221 6.98 11.76 10.05
N LYS A 222 6.80 11.55 11.36
CA LYS A 222 7.38 10.42 12.12
C LYS A 222 6.38 9.31 12.38
N SER A 223 5.22 9.34 11.75
CA SER A 223 4.17 8.33 11.88
C SER A 223 3.98 7.62 10.55
N TYR A 224 3.95 6.29 10.55
CA TYR A 224 3.49 5.54 9.40
C TYR A 224 2.00 5.79 9.18
N CYS A 225 1.57 5.83 7.93
CA CYS A 225 0.17 6.02 7.60
C CYS A 225 -0.18 5.36 6.27
N GLY A 226 -1.22 4.54 6.25
CA GLY A 226 -1.83 4.08 5.03
C GLY A 226 -2.84 5.12 4.51
N TRP A 227 -3.00 5.23 3.20
CA TRP A 227 -3.88 6.25 2.64
C TRP A 227 -5.35 6.10 3.08
N ALA A 228 -5.80 4.89 3.40
CA ALA A 228 -7.17 4.69 3.87
C ALA A 228 -7.46 5.37 5.23
N GLN A 229 -6.42 5.59 6.05
CA GLN A 229 -6.57 6.36 7.29
C GLN A 229 -6.95 7.83 7.04
N MET A 230 -6.63 8.36 5.86
CA MET A 230 -6.90 9.75 5.49
C MET A 230 -8.14 9.90 4.60
N LEU A 231 -8.75 8.79 4.16
CA LEU A 231 -9.88 8.84 3.23
C LEU A 231 -11.13 9.46 3.86
N GLY A 232 -11.29 9.33 5.18
CA GLY A 232 -12.40 9.95 5.92
C GLY A 232 -12.51 11.46 5.75
N MET A 233 -11.38 12.15 5.51
CA MET A 233 -11.33 13.58 5.21
C MET A 233 -12.15 14.00 3.99
N TYR A 234 -12.30 13.08 3.04
CA TYR A 234 -12.92 13.35 1.74
C TYR A 234 -14.35 12.80 1.65
N LEU A 235 -14.78 12.01 2.65
CA LEU A 235 -16.08 11.35 2.66
C LEU A 235 -16.96 11.93 3.77
N HIS A 236 -17.96 12.66 3.37
CA HIS A 236 -18.91 13.28 4.30
C HIS A 236 -20.26 12.61 4.19
N ASP A 237 -20.79 12.12 5.30
CA ASP A 237 -22.10 11.46 5.41
C ASP A 237 -22.30 10.27 4.43
N GLY A 238 -23.39 9.58 4.51
CA GLY A 238 -23.84 8.54 3.58
C GLY A 238 -23.15 7.18 3.68
N TYR A 239 -21.84 7.13 3.87
CA TYR A 239 -21.07 5.90 3.96
C TYR A 239 -20.05 5.95 5.10
N SER A 240 -19.88 4.82 5.79
CA SER A 240 -18.79 4.61 6.75
C SER A 240 -17.61 3.90 6.11
N ILE A 241 -16.43 3.97 6.73
CA ILE A 241 -15.21 3.27 6.28
C ILE A 241 -14.81 2.19 7.28
N SER A 242 -14.66 0.95 6.80
CA SER A 242 -14.16 -0.20 7.56
C SER A 242 -12.87 -0.73 6.96
N ASN A 243 -11.72 -0.44 7.59
CA ASN A 243 -10.41 -0.83 7.06
C ASN A 243 -9.93 -2.13 7.70
N HIS A 244 -9.81 -3.20 6.89
CA HIS A 244 -9.34 -4.52 7.29
C HIS A 244 -7.94 -4.84 6.76
N SER A 245 -7.29 -3.87 6.13
CA SER A 245 -5.93 -4.01 5.63
C SER A 245 -4.94 -4.22 6.77
N HIS A 246 -3.87 -4.94 6.50
CA HIS A 246 -2.80 -5.12 7.48
C HIS A 246 -1.43 -5.24 6.82
N SER A 247 -0.40 -4.88 7.58
CA SER A 247 1.00 -4.94 7.11
C SER A 247 1.41 -6.36 6.77
N GLY A 248 2.06 -6.53 5.61
CA GLY A 248 2.59 -7.82 5.15
C GLY A 248 1.60 -8.68 4.37
N LEU A 249 0.32 -8.32 4.32
CA LEU A 249 -0.69 -9.12 3.63
C LEU A 249 -0.54 -9.10 2.11
N THR A 250 -0.91 -10.23 1.52
CA THR A 250 -1.03 -10.49 0.09
C THR A 250 -2.48 -10.79 -0.26
N THR A 251 -2.79 -10.87 -1.55
CA THR A 251 -4.13 -11.34 -2.01
C THR A 251 -4.49 -12.72 -1.49
N GLU A 252 -3.53 -13.55 -1.14
CA GLU A 252 -3.76 -14.88 -0.58
C GLU A 252 -3.87 -14.85 0.96
N SER A 253 -2.90 -14.22 1.64
CA SER A 253 -2.84 -14.23 3.11
C SER A 253 -3.97 -13.41 3.73
N PHE A 254 -4.45 -12.34 3.09
CA PHE A 254 -5.65 -11.61 3.52
C PHE A 254 -6.87 -12.54 3.67
N ARG A 255 -6.93 -13.57 2.85
CA ARG A 255 -7.98 -14.59 2.89
C ARG A 255 -7.66 -15.69 3.91
N SER A 256 -6.46 -16.26 3.87
CA SER A 256 -6.08 -17.40 4.69
C SER A 256 -5.89 -17.05 6.18
N GLU A 257 -5.56 -15.80 6.49
CA GLU A 257 -5.45 -15.31 7.87
C GLU A 257 -6.79 -14.81 8.43
N GLY A 258 -7.88 -14.84 7.65
CA GLY A 258 -9.23 -14.57 8.11
C GLY A 258 -9.71 -13.12 8.00
N HIS A 259 -8.86 -12.17 7.57
CA HIS A 259 -9.26 -10.76 7.40
C HIS A 259 -10.46 -10.61 6.45
N TYR A 260 -10.45 -11.35 5.35
CA TYR A 260 -11.56 -11.36 4.41
C TYR A 260 -12.84 -11.98 4.97
N GLN A 261 -12.72 -12.93 5.91
CA GLN A 261 -13.88 -13.54 6.54
C GLN A 261 -14.69 -12.51 7.34
N ILE A 262 -14.02 -11.59 8.03
CA ILE A 262 -14.70 -10.51 8.75
C ILE A 262 -15.52 -9.64 7.79
N ILE A 263 -14.97 -9.30 6.61
CA ILE A 263 -15.74 -8.57 5.60
C ILE A 263 -16.97 -9.38 5.18
N LYS A 264 -16.81 -10.67 4.87
CA LYS A 264 -17.93 -11.53 4.43
C LYS A 264 -19.06 -11.65 5.48
N ASP A 265 -18.69 -11.63 6.75
CA ASP A 265 -19.66 -11.78 7.86
C ASP A 265 -20.47 -10.48 8.07
N ASN A 266 -20.01 -9.34 7.56
CA ASN A 266 -20.63 -8.02 7.79
C ASN A 266 -21.14 -7.34 6.52
N ILE A 267 -20.70 -7.76 5.35
CA ILE A 267 -21.04 -7.12 4.07
C ILE A 267 -22.50 -7.31 3.70
N LYS A 268 -23.14 -6.28 3.18
CA LYS A 268 -24.51 -6.29 2.69
C LYS A 268 -24.65 -5.69 1.30
N ALA A 269 -25.79 -5.90 0.69
CA ALA A 269 -26.10 -5.32 -0.62
C ALA A 269 -25.98 -3.79 -0.59
N GLY A 270 -25.33 -3.23 -1.61
CA GLY A 270 -25.05 -1.80 -1.71
C GLY A 270 -23.76 -1.33 -1.07
N ASP A 271 -23.08 -2.16 -0.28
CA ASP A 271 -21.74 -1.87 0.22
C ASP A 271 -20.69 -1.89 -0.89
N TYR A 272 -19.52 -1.32 -0.61
CA TYR A 272 -18.38 -1.30 -1.50
C TYR A 272 -17.18 -1.99 -0.88
N VAL A 273 -16.33 -2.58 -1.71
CA VAL A 273 -15.03 -3.11 -1.27
C VAL A 273 -13.93 -2.60 -2.18
N LEU A 274 -13.00 -1.84 -1.63
CA LEU A 274 -11.80 -1.37 -2.31
C LEU A 274 -10.66 -2.35 -2.05
N PHE A 275 -10.04 -2.86 -3.12
CA PHE A 275 -8.91 -3.79 -3.03
C PHE A 275 -7.63 -3.12 -3.52
N GLN A 276 -6.59 -3.08 -2.68
CA GLN A 276 -5.24 -2.69 -3.09
C GLN A 276 -4.21 -3.65 -2.50
N PHE A 277 -3.61 -4.45 -3.34
CA PHE A 277 -2.50 -5.35 -3.01
C PHE A 277 -1.39 -5.20 -4.05
N GLY A 278 -0.27 -5.88 -3.86
CA GLY A 278 0.82 -5.93 -4.82
C GLY A 278 2.20 -5.86 -4.19
N HIS A 279 2.40 -5.01 -3.17
CA HIS A 279 3.70 -4.78 -2.54
C HIS A 279 4.30 -6.04 -1.90
N ASN A 280 3.48 -6.95 -1.43
CA ASN A 280 3.90 -8.21 -0.85
C ASN A 280 3.71 -9.38 -1.83
N ASP A 281 2.67 -9.33 -2.66
CA ASP A 281 2.44 -10.33 -3.70
C ASP A 281 3.63 -10.46 -4.65
N GLN A 282 4.25 -9.34 -5.05
CA GLN A 282 5.41 -9.35 -5.93
C GLN A 282 6.63 -10.11 -5.38
N LYS A 283 6.67 -10.35 -4.07
CA LYS A 283 7.74 -11.07 -3.40
C LYS A 283 7.56 -12.60 -3.46
N LEU A 284 6.38 -13.06 -3.87
CA LEU A 284 5.99 -14.47 -3.86
C LEU A 284 5.75 -14.95 -5.30
N PRO A 285 6.53 -15.90 -5.83
CA PRO A 285 6.38 -16.40 -7.21
C PRO A 285 4.98 -16.89 -7.53
N LYS A 286 4.31 -17.56 -6.58
CA LYS A 286 2.95 -18.05 -6.74
C LYS A 286 1.90 -16.93 -6.90
N LEU A 287 2.24 -15.70 -6.53
CA LEU A 287 1.42 -14.50 -6.65
C LEU A 287 1.96 -13.54 -7.71
N ALA A 288 2.62 -14.09 -8.72
CA ALA A 288 3.03 -13.30 -9.88
C ALA A 288 1.84 -12.58 -10.52
N ALA A 289 2.11 -11.39 -11.06
CA ALA A 289 1.10 -10.42 -11.48
C ALA A 289 0.00 -11.00 -12.38
N TYR A 290 0.38 -11.81 -13.40
CA TYR A 290 -0.55 -12.33 -14.40
C TYR A 290 -1.01 -13.76 -14.16
N THR A 291 -0.71 -14.33 -12.99
CA THR A 291 -1.13 -15.68 -12.61
C THR A 291 -1.88 -15.67 -11.28
N GLY A 292 -1.21 -15.98 -10.16
CA GLY A 292 -1.87 -16.09 -8.85
C GLY A 292 -2.52 -14.79 -8.38
N TYR A 293 -1.82 -13.66 -8.53
CA TYR A 293 -2.37 -12.35 -8.18
C TYR A 293 -3.63 -12.02 -9.01
N TYR A 294 -3.55 -12.17 -10.33
CA TYR A 294 -4.66 -11.95 -11.27
C TYR A 294 -5.88 -12.81 -10.91
N SER A 295 -5.65 -14.11 -10.67
CA SER A 295 -6.71 -15.05 -10.34
C SER A 295 -7.38 -14.72 -8.99
N ASN A 296 -6.58 -14.30 -8.00
CA ASN A 296 -7.10 -13.91 -6.70
C ASN A 296 -7.97 -12.66 -6.76
N LEU A 297 -7.57 -11.64 -7.54
CA LEU A 297 -8.40 -10.44 -7.74
C LEU A 297 -9.75 -10.79 -8.37
N LYS A 298 -9.77 -11.63 -9.40
CA LYS A 298 -11.03 -12.09 -10.03
C LYS A 298 -11.93 -12.79 -9.02
N LYS A 299 -11.36 -13.68 -8.22
CA LYS A 299 -12.10 -14.40 -7.19
C LYS A 299 -12.72 -13.46 -6.15
N TYR A 300 -12.02 -12.41 -5.71
CA TYR A 300 -12.58 -11.39 -4.83
C TYR A 300 -13.77 -10.69 -5.49
N ILE A 301 -13.63 -10.27 -6.73
CA ILE A 301 -14.70 -9.58 -7.47
C ILE A 301 -15.96 -10.43 -7.57
N GLU A 302 -15.82 -11.70 -7.96
CA GLU A 302 -16.94 -12.64 -8.10
C GLU A 302 -17.68 -12.85 -6.77
N GLU A 303 -16.91 -13.07 -5.70
CA GLU A 303 -17.49 -13.28 -4.37
C GLU A 303 -18.19 -12.03 -3.83
N ILE A 304 -17.59 -10.83 -3.95
CA ILE A 304 -18.22 -9.59 -3.50
C ILE A 304 -19.52 -9.32 -4.25
N ARG A 305 -19.54 -9.54 -5.56
CA ARG A 305 -20.78 -9.43 -6.35
C ARG A 305 -21.85 -10.42 -5.92
N SER A 306 -21.48 -11.59 -5.44
CA SER A 306 -22.46 -12.59 -4.95
C SER A 306 -23.20 -12.13 -3.70
N TYR A 307 -22.65 -11.19 -2.93
CA TYR A 307 -23.30 -10.53 -1.78
C TYR A 307 -24.17 -9.32 -2.17
N GLY A 308 -24.22 -8.97 -3.46
CA GLY A 308 -24.89 -7.75 -3.94
C GLY A 308 -24.10 -6.48 -3.65
N ALA A 309 -22.84 -6.62 -3.28
CA ALA A 309 -21.92 -5.52 -3.02
C ALA A 309 -21.06 -5.18 -4.25
N ASN A 310 -20.35 -4.05 -4.22
CA ASN A 310 -19.69 -3.46 -5.36
C ASN A 310 -18.16 -3.49 -5.17
N PRO A 311 -17.41 -4.29 -5.94
CA PRO A 311 -15.95 -4.28 -5.90
C PRO A 311 -15.38 -3.11 -6.70
N ILE A 312 -14.31 -2.50 -6.18
CA ILE A 312 -13.48 -1.48 -6.84
C ILE A 312 -12.02 -1.90 -6.71
N ILE A 313 -11.29 -1.92 -7.82
CA ILE A 313 -9.86 -2.20 -7.80
C ILE A 313 -9.10 -0.87 -7.68
N VAL A 314 -8.12 -0.84 -6.78
CA VAL A 314 -7.14 0.23 -6.65
C VAL A 314 -5.77 -0.33 -7.01
N THR A 315 -5.08 0.26 -7.98
CA THR A 315 -3.72 -0.16 -8.32
C THR A 315 -2.75 0.17 -7.18
N PRO A 316 -1.69 -0.66 -6.93
CA PRO A 316 -0.75 -0.41 -5.84
C PRO A 316 -0.02 0.92 -6.00
N ILE A 317 0.18 1.67 -4.92
CA ILE A 317 0.94 2.92 -4.98
C ILE A 317 2.38 2.69 -5.44
N GLY A 318 2.95 3.65 -6.17
CA GLY A 318 4.35 3.63 -6.56
C GLY A 318 5.28 3.76 -5.34
N ARG A 319 6.42 3.06 -5.37
CA ARG A 319 7.47 3.23 -4.37
C ARG A 319 8.35 4.42 -4.75
N ASN A 320 8.91 5.11 -3.78
CA ASN A 320 9.91 6.15 -4.02
C ASN A 320 11.28 5.53 -4.36
N THR A 321 11.37 4.81 -5.46
CA THR A 321 12.57 4.07 -5.88
C THR A 321 13.24 4.72 -7.08
N TRP A 322 14.37 5.37 -6.81
CA TRP A 322 15.24 5.98 -7.81
C TRP A 322 16.56 5.19 -7.83
N LYS A 323 16.72 4.30 -8.78
CA LYS A 323 17.88 3.40 -8.86
C LYS A 323 18.46 3.29 -10.27
N GLY A 324 18.08 4.15 -11.16
CA GLY A 324 18.76 4.26 -12.45
C GLY A 324 20.16 4.86 -12.24
N ILE A 325 21.07 4.50 -13.09
CA ILE A 325 22.44 5.07 -13.13
C ILE A 325 22.39 6.58 -13.36
N ASP A 326 21.33 7.05 -13.96
CA ASP A 326 20.98 8.43 -14.26
C ASP A 326 19.95 9.01 -13.27
N ASN A 327 19.78 8.41 -12.10
CA ASN A 327 18.71 8.71 -11.16
C ASN A 327 17.30 8.58 -11.77
N SER A 328 17.11 7.71 -12.73
CA SER A 328 15.77 7.44 -13.28
C SER A 328 14.88 6.72 -12.26
N TYR A 329 13.59 7.00 -12.34
CA TYR A 329 12.61 6.30 -11.53
C TYR A 329 12.54 4.82 -11.93
N ASN A 330 12.55 3.93 -10.93
CA ASN A 330 12.46 2.48 -11.12
C ASN A 330 11.11 1.96 -10.62
N ASP A 331 10.22 1.64 -11.56
CA ASP A 331 8.91 1.11 -11.25
C ASP A 331 8.98 -0.39 -10.93
N LEU A 332 8.86 -0.73 -9.66
CA LEU A 332 8.89 -2.12 -9.18
C LEU A 332 7.51 -2.80 -9.20
N LEU A 333 6.43 -2.06 -9.43
CA LEU A 333 5.05 -2.56 -9.30
C LEU A 333 4.25 -2.51 -10.61
N GLU A 334 4.88 -2.07 -11.69
CA GLU A 334 4.24 -1.91 -13.01
C GLU A 334 3.44 -3.15 -13.44
N ASN A 335 3.98 -4.36 -13.24
CA ASN A 335 3.28 -5.60 -13.61
C ASN A 335 2.00 -5.81 -12.81
N HIS A 336 2.05 -5.59 -11.49
CA HIS A 336 0.89 -5.76 -10.62
C HIS A 336 -0.16 -4.69 -10.89
N ALA A 337 0.24 -3.45 -11.17
CA ALA A 337 -0.66 -2.38 -11.60
C ALA A 337 -1.34 -2.71 -12.93
N ASN A 338 -0.58 -3.18 -13.94
CA ASN A 338 -1.12 -3.59 -15.23
C ASN A 338 -2.06 -4.81 -15.12
N ALA A 339 -1.78 -5.74 -14.20
CA ALA A 339 -2.68 -6.84 -13.89
C ALA A 339 -4.01 -6.35 -13.32
N CYS A 340 -3.99 -5.38 -12.39
CA CYS A 340 -5.20 -4.72 -11.88
C CYS A 340 -6.03 -4.10 -13.01
N ILE A 341 -5.39 -3.34 -13.90
CA ILE A 341 -6.05 -2.71 -15.07
C ILE A 341 -6.70 -3.77 -15.96
N SER A 342 -5.98 -4.87 -16.21
CA SER A 342 -6.48 -5.96 -17.06
C SER A 342 -7.68 -6.68 -16.42
N VAL A 343 -7.62 -6.98 -15.12
CA VAL A 343 -8.74 -7.58 -14.37
C VAL A 343 -9.94 -6.64 -14.34
N ALA A 344 -9.73 -5.36 -14.05
CA ALA A 344 -10.82 -4.38 -14.01
C ALA A 344 -11.57 -4.30 -15.36
N LYS A 345 -10.81 -4.29 -16.46
CA LYS A 345 -11.37 -4.29 -17.82
C LYS A 345 -12.12 -5.58 -18.13
N GLU A 346 -11.54 -6.75 -17.84
CA GLU A 346 -12.15 -8.06 -18.09
C GLU A 346 -13.43 -8.24 -17.29
N MET A 347 -13.37 -7.93 -15.98
CA MET A 347 -14.48 -8.11 -15.05
C MET A 347 -15.48 -6.95 -15.05
N LYS A 348 -15.20 -5.88 -15.80
CA LYS A 348 -16.02 -4.66 -15.86
C LYS A 348 -16.34 -4.10 -14.46
N VAL A 349 -15.29 -3.83 -13.70
CA VAL A 349 -15.36 -3.17 -12.38
C VAL A 349 -14.67 -1.81 -12.44
N PRO A 350 -15.09 -0.85 -11.62
CA PRO A 350 -14.38 0.42 -11.48
C PRO A 350 -12.92 0.21 -11.08
N LEU A 351 -12.05 1.06 -11.62
CA LEU A 351 -10.61 1.05 -11.35
C LEU A 351 -10.15 2.44 -10.92
N ILE A 352 -9.41 2.49 -9.82
CA ILE A 352 -8.67 3.67 -9.40
C ILE A 352 -7.20 3.45 -9.73
N ASP A 353 -6.67 4.21 -10.70
CA ASP A 353 -5.26 4.11 -11.10
C ASP A 353 -4.35 4.94 -10.19
N LEU A 354 -4.30 4.55 -8.91
CA LEU A 354 -3.45 5.19 -7.91
C LEU A 354 -1.96 5.01 -8.22
N HIS A 355 -1.59 3.90 -8.89
CA HIS A 355 -0.22 3.65 -9.32
C HIS A 355 0.30 4.79 -10.20
N LYS A 356 -0.41 5.06 -11.29
CA LYS A 356 -0.05 6.16 -12.19
C LYS A 356 0.00 7.50 -11.47
N ARG A 357 -1.02 7.82 -10.64
CA ARG A 357 -1.09 9.09 -9.91
C ARG A 357 0.07 9.27 -8.95
N SER A 358 0.41 8.23 -8.19
CA SER A 358 1.51 8.27 -7.23
C SER A 358 2.88 8.39 -7.91
N ILE A 359 3.09 7.70 -9.03
CA ILE A 359 4.33 7.81 -9.80
C ILE A 359 4.47 9.20 -10.43
N ASP A 360 3.41 9.72 -11.03
CA ASP A 360 3.41 11.08 -11.60
C ASP A 360 3.74 12.12 -10.51
N PHE A 361 3.16 11.96 -9.32
CA PHE A 361 3.46 12.79 -8.15
C PHE A 361 4.94 12.69 -7.74
N ILE A 362 5.46 11.49 -7.55
CA ILE A 362 6.85 11.24 -7.16
C ILE A 362 7.82 11.82 -8.21
N LYS A 363 7.56 11.59 -9.49
CA LYS A 363 8.40 12.10 -10.57
C LYS A 363 8.37 13.63 -10.66
N THR A 364 7.22 14.26 -10.42
CA THR A 364 7.07 15.72 -10.45
C THR A 364 7.85 16.39 -9.33
N HIS A 365 7.87 15.79 -8.14
CA HIS A 365 8.64 16.29 -7.01
C HIS A 365 10.14 15.96 -7.11
N GLY A 366 10.48 14.88 -7.79
CA GLY A 366 11.84 14.37 -7.86
C GLY A 366 12.26 13.62 -6.60
N LEU A 367 13.49 13.07 -6.61
CA LEU A 367 13.98 12.18 -5.56
C LEU A 367 13.96 12.81 -4.17
N ASP A 368 14.52 14.00 -4.03
CA ASP A 368 14.73 14.58 -2.71
C ASP A 368 13.45 15.15 -2.10
N ASP A 369 12.68 15.87 -2.89
CA ASP A 369 11.45 16.50 -2.40
C ASP A 369 10.35 15.47 -2.12
N SER A 370 10.28 14.37 -2.86
CA SER A 370 9.31 13.30 -2.62
C SER A 370 9.56 12.52 -1.32
N LYS A 371 10.79 12.49 -0.80
CA LYS A 371 11.13 11.80 0.47
C LYS A 371 10.29 12.30 1.65
N ARG A 372 9.94 13.58 1.70
CA ARG A 372 9.14 14.16 2.79
C ARG A 372 7.73 13.60 2.93
N TYR A 373 7.23 12.89 1.91
CA TYR A 373 5.92 12.22 1.91
C TYR A 373 6.00 10.75 2.32
N PHE A 374 7.19 10.24 2.54
CA PHE A 374 7.44 8.88 2.98
C PHE A 374 7.96 8.89 4.43
N PHE A 375 7.77 7.77 5.11
CA PHE A 375 8.39 7.58 6.42
C PHE A 375 9.92 7.61 6.25
N TYR A 376 10.60 8.12 7.26
CA TYR A 376 12.05 8.32 7.18
C TYR A 376 12.79 7.02 6.82
N ASN A 377 13.66 7.09 5.82
CA ASN A 377 14.39 5.95 5.24
C ASN A 377 13.52 4.80 4.72
N ASP A 378 12.23 5.03 4.53
CA ASP A 378 11.32 4.09 3.91
C ASP A 378 10.91 4.57 2.52
N PHE A 379 11.10 3.73 1.51
CA PHE A 379 10.78 4.05 0.13
C PHE A 379 9.42 3.48 -0.32
N THR A 380 8.72 2.84 0.60
CA THR A 380 7.46 2.14 0.34
C THR A 380 6.28 2.76 1.09
N HIS A 381 6.49 3.04 2.38
CA HIS A 381 5.42 3.45 3.28
C HIS A 381 5.39 4.96 3.42
N THR A 382 4.21 5.51 3.27
CA THR A 382 3.95 6.94 3.45
C THR A 382 3.92 7.32 4.93
N ASN A 383 4.26 8.56 5.21
CA ASN A 383 3.86 9.23 6.44
C ASN A 383 2.46 9.85 6.26
N ASP A 384 1.98 10.59 7.28
CA ASP A 384 0.64 11.18 7.24
C ASP A 384 0.43 12.13 6.05
N TYR A 385 1.44 12.89 5.66
CA TYR A 385 1.35 13.79 4.50
C TYR A 385 1.23 13.03 3.18
N GLY A 386 2.05 12.01 3.00
CA GLY A 386 1.97 11.16 1.81
C GLY A 386 0.65 10.41 1.74
N ALA A 387 0.20 9.85 2.86
CA ALA A 387 -1.08 9.16 2.94
C ALA A 387 -2.26 10.10 2.61
N TYR A 388 -2.22 11.34 3.10
CA TYR A 388 -3.22 12.36 2.79
C TYR A 388 -3.30 12.66 1.29
N VAL A 389 -2.15 12.86 0.65
CA VAL A 389 -2.08 13.09 -0.81
C VAL A 389 -2.63 11.89 -1.58
N MET A 390 -2.24 10.67 -1.21
CA MET A 390 -2.72 9.45 -1.88
C MET A 390 -4.22 9.26 -1.69
N ALA A 391 -4.76 9.53 -0.50
CA ALA A 391 -6.21 9.53 -0.24
C ALA A 391 -6.94 10.55 -1.12
N GLY A 392 -6.36 11.73 -1.31
CA GLY A 392 -6.89 12.76 -2.22
C GLY A 392 -6.96 12.29 -3.67
N PHE A 393 -5.97 11.56 -4.16
CA PHE A 393 -6.02 10.95 -5.49
C PHE A 393 -7.14 9.91 -5.59
N VAL A 394 -7.28 9.05 -4.59
CA VAL A 394 -8.36 8.05 -4.53
C VAL A 394 -9.72 8.73 -4.52
N ALA A 395 -9.92 9.73 -3.67
CA ALA A 395 -11.17 10.48 -3.57
C ALA A 395 -11.54 11.17 -4.89
N LYS A 396 -10.56 11.74 -5.57
CA LYS A 396 -10.77 12.43 -6.85
C LYS A 396 -11.21 11.47 -7.95
N GLU A 397 -10.62 10.27 -8.04
CA GLU A 397 -11.05 9.24 -8.98
C GLU A 397 -12.46 8.73 -8.63
N LEU A 398 -12.71 8.41 -7.37
CA LEU A 398 -14.03 7.98 -6.89
C LEU A 398 -15.14 9.00 -7.22
N LYS A 399 -14.85 10.29 -7.09
CA LYS A 399 -15.80 11.36 -7.46
C LYS A 399 -16.01 11.42 -8.97
N GLY A 400 -14.96 11.20 -9.76
CA GLY A 400 -15.00 11.25 -11.21
C GLY A 400 -15.76 10.09 -11.86
N ASP A 401 -15.81 8.94 -11.21
CA ASP A 401 -16.43 7.72 -11.73
C ASP A 401 -17.97 7.74 -11.70
N GLY A 402 -18.59 8.76 -11.10
CA GLY A 402 -20.04 8.89 -11.01
C GLY A 402 -20.73 7.77 -10.23
N LEU A 403 -19.99 7.14 -9.30
CA LEU A 403 -20.53 6.12 -8.41
C LEU A 403 -21.55 6.72 -7.44
N PRO A 404 -22.51 5.95 -6.92
CA PRO A 404 -23.56 6.47 -6.03
C PRO A 404 -23.07 7.23 -4.81
N PHE A 405 -21.88 6.93 -4.30
CA PHE A 405 -21.28 7.65 -3.18
C PHE A 405 -20.46 8.88 -3.59
N SER A 406 -20.32 9.16 -4.88
CA SER A 406 -19.55 10.33 -5.37
C SER A 406 -20.12 11.67 -4.89
N ASP A 407 -21.43 11.76 -4.66
CA ASP A 407 -22.09 12.95 -4.13
C ASP A 407 -21.68 13.26 -2.68
N TYR A 408 -21.18 12.26 -1.95
CA TYR A 408 -20.70 12.39 -0.57
C TYR A 408 -19.20 12.69 -0.49
N ILE A 409 -18.51 12.78 -1.64
CA ILE A 409 -17.07 13.07 -1.68
C ILE A 409 -16.86 14.57 -1.92
N ASP A 410 -16.17 15.21 -0.97
CA ASP A 410 -15.70 16.58 -1.10
C ASP A 410 -14.21 16.60 -1.42
N THR A 411 -13.86 16.91 -2.65
CA THR A 411 -12.47 17.05 -3.11
C THR A 411 -11.91 18.45 -2.93
N SER A 412 -12.70 19.42 -2.45
CA SER A 412 -12.18 20.76 -2.11
C SER A 412 -11.17 20.68 -0.95
N VAL A 413 -11.37 19.68 -0.07
CA VAL A 413 -10.43 19.36 1.01
C VAL A 413 -9.05 18.92 0.49
N TYR A 414 -8.99 18.39 -0.74
CA TYR A 414 -7.72 17.96 -1.35
C TYR A 414 -6.71 19.10 -1.54
N GLU A 415 -7.20 20.33 -1.69
CA GLU A 415 -6.35 21.52 -1.84
C GLU A 415 -5.86 22.07 -0.48
N LEU A 416 -6.41 21.57 0.63
CA LEU A 416 -5.87 21.88 1.96
C LEU A 416 -4.47 21.28 2.06
N THR A 417 -3.49 22.13 2.00
CA THR A 417 -2.11 21.75 2.27
C THR A 417 -2.03 21.26 3.72
N PRO A 418 -1.62 20.01 3.98
CA PRO A 418 -1.28 19.61 5.35
C PRO A 418 -0.31 20.66 5.92
N PRO A 419 -0.36 20.95 7.23
CA PRO A 419 0.51 21.97 7.81
C PRO A 419 1.92 21.76 7.30
N PRO A 420 2.58 22.80 6.76
CA PRO A 420 3.87 22.63 6.13
C PRO A 420 4.80 21.97 7.13
N CYS A 421 5.34 20.82 6.76
CA CYS A 421 6.46 20.23 7.46
C CYS A 421 7.67 21.11 7.15
N ASN A 422 7.81 22.24 7.86
CA ASN A 422 8.92 23.19 7.69
C ASN A 422 10.25 22.63 8.21
N GLU A 423 10.20 21.48 8.85
CA GLU A 423 11.37 20.75 9.23
C GLU A 423 11.39 19.51 8.34
N ALA A 424 12.28 19.50 7.36
CA ALA A 424 12.78 18.25 6.81
C ALA A 424 12.91 17.31 8.01
N ALA A 425 12.18 16.20 8.01
CA ALA A 425 12.15 15.31 9.15
C ALA A 425 13.59 15.09 9.60
N HIS A 426 13.94 15.65 10.76
CA HIS A 426 15.26 15.35 11.30
C HIS A 426 15.30 13.85 11.48
N PRO A 427 16.31 13.18 10.91
CA PRO A 427 16.40 11.75 11.04
C PRO A 427 16.26 11.39 12.53
N PRO A 428 15.57 10.29 12.85
CA PRO A 428 15.55 9.80 14.23
C PRO A 428 16.98 9.76 14.75
N LYS A 429 17.16 10.12 16.01
CA LYS A 429 18.48 10.15 16.66
C LYS A 429 19.23 8.84 16.39
N GLY A 430 20.41 8.90 15.78
CA GLY A 430 21.18 7.73 15.36
C GLY A 430 21.22 7.50 13.84
N TYR A 431 20.47 8.28 13.06
CA TYR A 431 20.44 8.21 11.59
C TYR A 431 21.05 9.45 10.92
N GLU A 432 21.63 10.37 11.70
CA GLU A 432 22.17 11.66 11.24
C GLU A 432 23.30 11.52 10.23
N ASN A 433 23.93 10.35 10.17
CA ASN A 433 25.08 10.08 9.30
C ASN A 433 24.77 9.09 8.16
N ILE A 434 23.50 8.80 7.89
CA ILE A 434 23.17 7.97 6.73
C ILE A 434 23.24 8.83 5.48
N THR A 435 24.30 8.65 4.71
CA THR A 435 24.44 9.21 3.37
C THR A 435 23.36 8.62 2.47
N LEU A 436 22.44 9.44 2.01
CA LEU A 436 21.38 8.98 1.11
C LEU A 436 21.97 8.66 -0.27
N PRO A 437 21.38 7.72 -1.03
CA PRO A 437 21.86 7.35 -2.36
C PRO A 437 22.01 8.51 -3.36
N SER A 438 21.40 9.67 -3.08
CA SER A 438 21.52 10.89 -3.90
C SER A 438 22.93 11.47 -3.95
N ASP A 439 23.82 11.15 -3.00
CA ASP A 439 25.19 11.65 -2.95
C ASP A 439 26.18 10.71 -3.67
N MET A 440 25.67 9.61 -4.23
CA MET A 440 26.49 8.73 -5.05
C MET A 440 26.68 9.39 -6.45
N GLU A 441 27.93 9.52 -6.86
CA GLU A 441 28.23 9.89 -8.24
C GLU A 441 27.47 8.98 -9.21
N PRO A 442 26.94 9.53 -10.33
CA PRO A 442 26.24 8.71 -11.32
C PRO A 442 27.12 7.54 -11.71
N PHE A 443 26.63 6.35 -11.48
CA PHE A 443 27.34 5.13 -11.85
C PHE A 443 27.58 5.13 -13.37
N LYS A 444 28.84 5.17 -13.77
CA LYS A 444 29.25 5.05 -15.17
C LYS A 444 29.68 3.62 -15.41
N PRO A 445 28.93 2.82 -16.19
CA PRO A 445 29.39 1.49 -16.57
C PRO A 445 30.76 1.60 -17.22
N HIS A 446 31.72 0.93 -16.67
CA HIS A 446 33.06 0.88 -17.22
C HIS A 446 33.46 -0.56 -17.46
N PHE A 447 33.49 -0.95 -18.74
CA PHE A 447 33.98 -2.25 -19.16
C PHE A 447 35.21 -2.03 -20.05
N THR A 448 36.28 -2.71 -19.77
CA THR A 448 37.56 -2.55 -20.49
C THR A 448 37.66 -3.37 -21.77
N ASP A 449 36.69 -4.26 -22.01
CA ASP A 449 36.75 -5.30 -23.06
C ASP A 449 35.61 -5.22 -24.10
N ILE A 450 34.86 -4.11 -24.13
CA ILE A 450 33.73 -3.94 -25.07
C ILE A 450 33.93 -2.85 -26.12
N ASP A 451 35.07 -2.17 -26.15
CA ASP A 451 35.26 -0.97 -26.98
C ASP A 451 35.18 -1.24 -28.50
N ASN A 452 35.51 -2.46 -28.93
CA ASN A 452 35.61 -2.84 -30.34
C ASN A 452 34.53 -3.82 -30.81
N ILE A 453 33.38 -3.89 -30.11
CA ILE A 453 32.27 -4.77 -30.50
C ILE A 453 31.01 -3.98 -30.82
N PRO A 454 30.21 -4.45 -31.82
CA PRO A 454 28.97 -3.76 -32.21
C PRO A 454 27.93 -3.63 -31.09
N GLU A 455 27.91 -4.61 -30.16
CA GLU A 455 26.95 -4.71 -29.07
C GLU A 455 27.28 -3.81 -27.86
N LYS A 456 28.33 -2.97 -27.96
CA LYS A 456 28.78 -2.08 -26.86
C LYS A 456 27.64 -1.27 -26.24
N GLU A 457 26.83 -0.62 -27.06
CA GLU A 457 25.75 0.24 -26.59
C GLU A 457 24.65 -0.58 -25.90
N ASP A 458 24.33 -1.79 -26.40
CA ASP A 458 23.38 -2.69 -25.79
C ASP A 458 23.84 -3.13 -24.39
N ILE A 459 25.12 -3.48 -24.25
CA ILE A 459 25.73 -3.86 -22.99
C ILE A 459 25.68 -2.71 -21.98
N ILE A 460 26.08 -1.49 -22.40
CA ILE A 460 26.04 -0.30 -21.56
C ILE A 460 24.59 -0.01 -21.12
N ARG A 461 23.63 -0.13 -22.02
CA ARG A 461 22.22 0.09 -21.74
C ARG A 461 21.65 -0.89 -20.71
N LEU A 462 21.99 -2.17 -20.83
CA LEU A 462 21.56 -3.19 -19.84
C LEU A 462 22.24 -2.98 -18.48
N ALA A 463 23.50 -2.58 -18.48
CA ALA A 463 24.23 -2.25 -17.25
C ALA A 463 23.61 -1.02 -16.57
N LYS A 464 23.35 0.05 -17.34
CA LYS A 464 22.62 1.23 -16.88
C LYS A 464 21.26 0.92 -16.27
N SER A 465 20.63 -0.13 -16.73
CA SER A 465 19.31 -0.56 -16.23
C SER A 465 19.42 -1.57 -15.07
N GLY A 466 20.62 -1.89 -14.59
CA GLY A 466 20.83 -2.86 -13.51
C GLY A 466 20.50 -4.32 -13.89
N ILE A 467 20.31 -4.60 -15.20
CA ILE A 467 20.01 -5.95 -15.68
C ILE A 467 21.25 -6.82 -15.61
N ILE A 468 22.40 -6.28 -15.98
CA ILE A 468 23.69 -6.93 -15.84
C ILE A 468 24.54 -6.19 -14.78
N PRO A 469 25.37 -6.93 -14.02
CA PRO A 469 26.29 -6.29 -13.09
C PRO A 469 27.35 -5.48 -13.84
N CYS A 470 27.89 -4.47 -13.20
CA CYS A 470 29.00 -3.68 -13.69
C CYS A 470 30.29 -4.11 -13.00
N ASP A 471 31.02 -4.94 -13.69
CA ASP A 471 32.38 -5.33 -13.36
C ASP A 471 33.35 -4.60 -14.31
N ASP A 472 34.66 -4.71 -14.06
CA ASP A 472 35.67 -4.11 -14.94
C ASP A 472 35.70 -4.78 -16.33
N VAL A 473 35.19 -6.00 -16.46
CA VAL A 473 35.17 -6.78 -17.70
C VAL A 473 33.79 -7.43 -17.92
N PHE A 474 33.29 -7.36 -19.13
CA PHE A 474 32.01 -7.97 -19.53
C PHE A 474 32.18 -9.41 -20.04
N ARG A 475 33.33 -9.74 -20.63
CA ARG A 475 33.64 -11.02 -21.28
C ARG A 475 32.67 -11.34 -22.42
N PRO A 476 32.63 -10.52 -23.47
CA PRO A 476 31.59 -10.56 -24.50
C PRO A 476 31.51 -11.85 -25.29
N ASN A 477 32.63 -12.59 -25.42
CA ASN A 477 32.72 -13.82 -26.18
C ASN A 477 32.55 -15.10 -25.36
N ASP A 478 32.43 -15.00 -24.03
CA ASP A 478 32.17 -16.14 -23.18
C ASP A 478 30.76 -16.69 -23.42
N ILE A 479 30.62 -18.01 -23.39
CA ILE A 479 29.30 -18.66 -23.46
C ILE A 479 28.55 -18.38 -22.16
N ILE A 480 27.29 -17.95 -22.29
CA ILE A 480 26.45 -17.61 -21.14
C ILE A 480 25.71 -18.86 -20.63
N THR A 481 25.61 -19.00 -19.33
CA THR A 481 24.87 -20.10 -18.70
C THR A 481 23.36 -19.87 -18.72
N ARG A 482 22.59 -20.95 -18.58
CA ARG A 482 21.12 -20.90 -18.53
C ARG A 482 20.60 -19.98 -17.45
N VAL A 483 21.18 -20.05 -16.27
CA VAL A 483 20.71 -19.25 -15.13
C VAL A 483 21.11 -17.77 -15.25
N GLU A 484 22.27 -17.47 -15.86
CA GLU A 484 22.63 -16.07 -16.13
C GLU A 484 21.64 -15.41 -17.09
N VAL A 485 21.31 -16.07 -18.20
CA VAL A 485 20.27 -15.60 -19.15
C VAL A 485 18.93 -15.43 -18.44
N LEU A 486 18.52 -16.43 -17.66
CA LEU A 486 17.26 -16.41 -16.94
C LEU A 486 17.17 -15.25 -15.97
N SER A 487 18.28 -14.97 -15.25
CA SER A 487 18.38 -13.81 -14.36
C SER A 487 18.23 -12.48 -15.11
N MET A 488 18.83 -12.38 -16.29
CA MET A 488 18.70 -11.19 -17.12
C MET A 488 17.28 -11.01 -17.67
N VAL A 489 16.66 -12.09 -18.16
CA VAL A 489 15.26 -12.05 -18.65
C VAL A 489 14.29 -11.66 -17.54
N THR A 490 14.40 -12.27 -16.35
CA THR A 490 13.53 -11.93 -15.21
C THR A 490 13.65 -10.47 -14.81
N LYS A 491 14.88 -9.91 -14.85
CA LYS A 491 15.10 -8.48 -14.60
C LYS A 491 14.54 -7.61 -15.72
N CYS A 492 14.66 -8.02 -16.99
CA CYS A 492 14.06 -7.28 -18.13
C CYS A 492 12.55 -7.16 -17.98
N VAL A 493 11.89 -8.21 -17.50
CA VAL A 493 10.44 -8.23 -17.28
C VAL A 493 10.03 -7.75 -15.88
N ASN A 494 10.94 -7.15 -15.13
CA ASN A 494 10.74 -6.63 -13.76
C ASN A 494 10.16 -7.64 -12.76
N PHE A 495 10.49 -8.91 -12.90
CA PHE A 495 10.19 -9.90 -11.88
C PHE A 495 11.22 -9.85 -10.77
N VAL A 496 10.76 -9.89 -9.53
CA VAL A 496 11.63 -9.85 -8.35
C VAL A 496 11.86 -11.27 -7.86
N PRO A 497 13.10 -11.78 -7.90
CA PRO A 497 13.42 -13.07 -7.32
C PRO A 497 13.05 -13.09 -5.83
N VAL A 498 12.61 -14.23 -5.33
CA VAL A 498 12.24 -14.40 -3.93
C VAL A 498 13.36 -15.00 -3.12
N ASN A 499 13.31 -14.78 -1.80
CA ASN A 499 14.31 -15.33 -0.87
C ASN A 499 14.00 -16.78 -0.43
N VAL A 500 12.89 -17.33 -0.90
CA VAL A 500 12.46 -18.69 -0.56
C VAL A 500 12.44 -19.53 -1.83
N TYR A 501 13.06 -20.71 -1.76
CA TYR A 501 13.05 -21.70 -2.82
C TYR A 501 12.33 -22.96 -2.32
N ASN A 502 11.39 -23.49 -3.11
CA ASN A 502 10.53 -24.61 -2.74
C ASN A 502 11.03 -25.96 -3.29
N ASP A 503 12.33 -26.12 -3.50
CA ASP A 503 12.99 -27.35 -3.94
C ASP A 503 12.36 -27.97 -5.22
N MET A 504 12.08 -27.12 -6.21
CA MET A 504 11.40 -27.52 -7.44
C MET A 504 12.24 -28.41 -8.34
N TYR A 505 13.56 -28.24 -8.27
CA TYR A 505 14.54 -28.99 -9.08
C TYR A 505 15.62 -29.57 -8.18
N SER A 506 15.97 -30.83 -8.40
CA SER A 506 16.94 -31.53 -7.57
C SER A 506 18.37 -30.99 -7.64
N ASP A 507 18.68 -30.23 -8.69
CA ASP A 507 19.97 -29.62 -8.94
C ASP A 507 20.03 -28.10 -8.67
N VAL A 508 19.00 -27.54 -8.07
CA VAL A 508 18.96 -26.15 -7.60
C VAL A 508 18.78 -26.16 -6.09
N VAL A 509 19.80 -25.71 -5.37
CA VAL A 509 19.80 -25.70 -3.90
C VAL A 509 19.36 -24.32 -3.39
N GLY A 510 18.50 -24.29 -2.36
CA GLY A 510 17.84 -23.08 -1.88
C GLY A 510 18.75 -21.94 -1.41
N HIS A 511 20.02 -22.21 -1.09
CA HIS A 511 21.00 -21.18 -0.71
C HIS A 511 21.81 -20.63 -1.91
N GLU A 512 21.67 -21.21 -3.09
CA GLU A 512 22.34 -20.69 -4.28
C GLU A 512 21.77 -19.31 -4.67
N TRP A 513 22.64 -18.41 -5.13
CA TRP A 513 22.28 -17.04 -5.47
C TRP A 513 21.14 -16.94 -6.51
N TYR A 514 20.98 -17.96 -7.32
CA TYR A 514 20.01 -18.01 -8.40
C TYR A 514 18.72 -18.78 -8.05
N ALA A 515 18.66 -19.45 -6.90
CA ALA A 515 17.52 -20.31 -6.58
C ALA A 515 16.18 -19.57 -6.67
N GLY A 516 16.10 -18.39 -6.06
CA GLY A 516 14.91 -17.55 -6.13
C GLY A 516 14.58 -17.03 -7.55
N THR A 517 15.60 -16.86 -8.40
CA THR A 517 15.41 -16.50 -9.82
C THR A 517 14.82 -17.66 -10.61
N VAL A 518 15.33 -18.85 -10.42
CA VAL A 518 14.83 -20.07 -11.11
C VAL A 518 13.38 -20.33 -10.73
N GLU A 519 13.05 -20.25 -9.45
CA GLU A 519 11.68 -20.41 -8.97
C GLU A 519 10.75 -19.33 -9.52
N CYS A 520 11.17 -18.07 -9.45
CA CYS A 520 10.41 -16.94 -10.01
C CYS A 520 10.12 -17.15 -11.51
N ALA A 521 11.13 -17.55 -12.28
CA ALA A 521 10.98 -17.77 -13.71
C ALA A 521 10.06 -18.97 -14.04
N TYR A 522 10.16 -20.04 -13.26
CA TYR A 522 9.25 -21.20 -13.43
C TYR A 522 7.80 -20.80 -13.14
N MET A 523 7.54 -20.18 -12.01
CA MET A 523 6.20 -19.78 -11.60
C MET A 523 5.53 -18.80 -12.58
N ASN A 524 6.34 -18.00 -13.28
CA ASN A 524 5.87 -17.07 -14.30
C ASN A 524 5.87 -17.65 -15.72
N GLY A 525 6.12 -18.95 -15.87
CA GLY A 525 6.09 -19.64 -17.16
C GLY A 525 7.18 -19.22 -18.14
N ILE A 526 8.31 -18.66 -17.65
CA ILE A 526 9.44 -18.29 -18.51
C ILE A 526 10.19 -19.53 -18.97
N VAL A 527 10.28 -20.56 -18.11
CA VAL A 527 10.98 -21.82 -18.41
C VAL A 527 10.03 -22.80 -19.08
N ASP A 528 10.37 -23.22 -20.31
CA ASP A 528 9.62 -24.29 -21.01
C ASP A 528 9.96 -25.65 -20.40
N LYS A 529 8.95 -26.52 -20.28
CA LYS A 529 9.09 -27.88 -19.75
C LYS A 529 10.08 -28.74 -20.56
N ALA A 530 10.20 -28.49 -21.86
CA ALA A 530 11.15 -29.17 -22.74
C ALA A 530 12.62 -28.89 -22.38
N LEU A 531 12.89 -27.87 -21.57
CA LEU A 531 14.21 -27.51 -21.09
C LEU A 531 14.58 -28.22 -19.79
N ILE A 532 13.68 -29.01 -19.22
CA ILE A 532 13.87 -29.72 -17.96
C ILE A 532 14.24 -31.17 -18.25
N ASP A 533 15.35 -31.62 -17.67
CA ASP A 533 15.81 -33.00 -17.79
C ASP A 533 15.39 -33.81 -16.53
N GLY A 534 14.26 -34.50 -16.65
CA GLY A 534 13.64 -35.16 -15.49
C GLY A 534 13.19 -34.16 -14.44
N ASP A 535 13.90 -34.10 -13.32
CA ASP A 535 13.71 -33.15 -12.21
C ASP A 535 14.84 -32.09 -12.12
N LYS A 536 15.67 -31.96 -13.20
CA LYS A 536 16.85 -31.07 -13.20
C LYS A 536 16.65 -29.88 -14.14
N PHE A 537 17.03 -28.71 -13.67
CA PHE A 537 17.03 -27.47 -14.44
C PHE A 537 18.35 -27.27 -15.20
N LEU A 538 19.46 -27.82 -14.73
CA LEU A 538 20.82 -27.65 -15.26
C LEU A 538 21.27 -26.17 -15.30
N PRO A 539 21.29 -25.45 -14.17
CA PRO A 539 21.47 -23.98 -14.13
C PRO A 539 22.77 -23.49 -14.73
N LEU A 540 23.85 -24.24 -14.56
CA LEU A 540 25.20 -23.87 -15.00
C LEU A 540 25.58 -24.41 -16.40
N SER A 541 24.66 -25.08 -17.10
CA SER A 541 24.89 -25.53 -18.47
C SER A 541 24.86 -24.36 -19.45
N ASP A 542 25.51 -24.55 -20.60
CA ASP A 542 25.54 -23.59 -21.70
C ASP A 542 24.13 -23.32 -22.26
N THR A 543 23.85 -22.08 -22.61
CA THR A 543 22.64 -21.68 -23.28
C THR A 543 22.81 -21.76 -24.81
N THR A 544 21.84 -22.29 -25.53
CA THR A 544 21.75 -22.16 -27.00
C THR A 544 20.87 -20.97 -27.39
N ASN A 545 21.01 -20.49 -28.64
CA ASN A 545 20.21 -19.37 -29.12
C ASN A 545 18.70 -19.68 -29.12
N GLU A 546 18.29 -20.93 -29.36
CA GLU A 546 16.88 -21.32 -29.27
C GLU A 546 16.36 -21.27 -27.81
N MET A 547 17.19 -21.63 -26.83
CA MET A 547 16.86 -21.50 -25.41
C MET A 547 16.71 -20.02 -25.03
N LEU A 548 17.65 -19.17 -25.44
CA LEU A 548 17.57 -17.71 -25.23
C LEU A 548 16.26 -17.18 -25.79
N ILE A 549 15.92 -17.50 -27.04
CA ILE A 549 14.69 -17.03 -27.68
C ILE A 549 13.45 -17.53 -26.94
N SER A 550 13.44 -18.78 -26.46
CA SER A 550 12.29 -19.28 -25.68
C SER A 550 12.07 -18.48 -24.38
N TYR A 551 13.14 -18.16 -23.64
CA TYR A 551 13.06 -17.31 -22.45
C TYR A 551 12.57 -15.90 -22.78
N ILE A 552 13.05 -15.31 -23.88
CA ILE A 552 12.64 -13.97 -24.34
C ILE A 552 11.16 -13.96 -24.73
N ILE A 553 10.69 -14.92 -25.53
CA ILE A 553 9.29 -14.99 -25.96
C ILE A 553 8.35 -15.25 -24.78
N ASN A 554 8.72 -16.14 -23.84
CA ASN A 554 7.94 -16.38 -22.64
C ASN A 554 7.98 -15.15 -21.69
N GLY A 555 9.12 -14.47 -21.58
CA GLY A 555 9.22 -13.20 -20.87
C GLY A 555 8.33 -12.12 -21.48
N LEU A 556 8.33 -11.97 -22.79
CA LEU A 556 7.44 -11.02 -23.48
C LEU A 556 5.97 -11.40 -23.29
N LYS A 557 5.62 -12.68 -23.36
CA LYS A 557 4.27 -13.19 -23.14
C LYS A 557 3.75 -12.93 -21.72
N SER A 558 4.65 -12.90 -20.74
CA SER A 558 4.27 -12.53 -19.37
C SER A 558 3.88 -11.05 -19.23
N ARG A 559 4.20 -10.22 -20.24
CA ARG A 559 3.96 -8.77 -20.26
C ARG A 559 2.92 -8.33 -21.27
N LYS A 560 2.79 -9.04 -22.37
CA LYS A 560 1.90 -8.69 -23.49
C LYS A 560 1.15 -9.91 -23.97
N THR A 561 -0.12 -9.75 -24.29
CA THR A 561 -0.92 -10.79 -24.95
C THR A 561 -0.60 -10.84 -26.43
N PHE A 562 -0.15 -11.96 -26.92
CA PHE A 562 -0.03 -12.26 -28.33
C PHE A 562 -0.15 -13.77 -28.55
N ASP A 563 -0.54 -14.16 -29.76
CA ASP A 563 -0.69 -15.56 -30.10
C ASP A 563 0.61 -16.15 -30.65
N PHE A 564 0.93 -17.35 -30.20
CA PHE A 564 1.98 -18.12 -30.85
C PHE A 564 1.66 -18.39 -32.30
N VAL A 565 2.68 -18.37 -33.13
CA VAL A 565 2.53 -18.72 -34.56
C VAL A 565 2.53 -20.24 -34.70
N ASN A 566 1.40 -20.80 -35.18
CA ASN A 566 1.21 -22.25 -35.34
C ASN A 566 1.66 -22.77 -36.71
N SER A 567 2.47 -22.06 -37.50
CA SER A 567 2.91 -22.50 -38.80
C SER A 567 4.34 -23.06 -38.79
N CYS A 568 4.56 -24.17 -39.49
CA CYS A 568 5.87 -24.77 -39.69
C CYS A 568 6.57 -24.14 -40.90
N ASP A 569 7.46 -23.18 -40.67
CA ASP A 569 8.41 -22.73 -41.70
C ASP A 569 9.74 -23.48 -41.47
N THR A 570 10.10 -24.36 -42.37
CA THR A 570 11.28 -25.24 -42.30
C THR A 570 12.61 -24.52 -42.58
N SER A 571 12.62 -23.17 -42.57
CA SER A 571 13.82 -22.39 -42.96
C SER A 571 14.93 -22.36 -41.88
N TYR A 572 14.64 -22.77 -40.65
CA TYR A 572 15.62 -22.80 -39.55
C TYR A 572 15.91 -24.24 -39.10
N ASN A 573 17.17 -24.56 -38.92
CA ASN A 573 17.59 -25.80 -38.26
C ASN A 573 17.50 -25.61 -36.74
N CYS A 574 16.38 -26.00 -36.14
CA CYS A 574 16.12 -25.90 -34.69
C CYS A 574 15.51 -27.17 -34.13
N SER A 575 15.50 -27.31 -32.84
CA SER A 575 14.87 -28.42 -32.15
C SER A 575 13.34 -28.34 -32.29
N LYS A 576 12.68 -29.51 -32.38
CA LYS A 576 11.23 -29.57 -32.56
C LYS A 576 10.46 -28.79 -31.44
N TRP A 577 10.93 -28.84 -30.23
CA TRP A 577 10.30 -28.09 -29.10
C TRP A 577 10.38 -26.58 -29.28
N SER A 578 11.42 -26.08 -29.96
CA SER A 578 11.66 -24.62 -30.10
C SER A 578 11.03 -24.01 -31.36
N GLU A 579 10.53 -24.82 -32.31
CA GLU A 579 9.95 -24.34 -33.56
C GLU A 579 8.99 -23.18 -33.38
N GLN A 580 8.04 -23.31 -32.49
CA GLN A 580 7.03 -22.28 -32.21
C GLN A 580 7.63 -20.97 -31.72
N TYR A 581 8.67 -21.03 -30.87
CA TYR A 581 9.40 -19.87 -30.38
C TYR A 581 10.17 -19.18 -31.50
N ILE A 582 10.86 -19.94 -32.33
CA ILE A 582 11.65 -19.43 -33.47
C ILE A 582 10.73 -18.71 -34.47
N TYR A 583 9.57 -19.30 -34.82
CA TYR A 583 8.62 -18.66 -35.71
C TYR A 583 7.99 -17.42 -35.13
N THR A 584 7.64 -17.45 -33.88
CA THR A 584 7.12 -16.28 -33.18
C THR A 584 8.17 -15.16 -33.16
N ALA A 585 9.43 -15.48 -32.87
CA ALA A 585 10.52 -14.51 -32.89
C ALA A 585 10.77 -13.91 -34.29
N LYS A 586 10.65 -14.72 -35.35
CA LYS A 586 10.72 -14.26 -36.74
C LYS A 586 9.57 -13.29 -37.08
N LYS A 587 8.34 -13.62 -36.68
CA LYS A 587 7.17 -12.76 -36.92
C LYS A 587 7.25 -11.44 -36.18
N LEU A 588 7.92 -11.43 -35.04
CA LEU A 588 8.16 -10.24 -34.24
C LEU A 588 9.44 -9.46 -34.64
N ASP A 589 10.08 -9.83 -35.77
CA ASP A 589 11.34 -9.27 -36.24
C ASP A 589 12.51 -9.31 -35.22
N LEU A 590 12.42 -10.20 -34.22
CA LEU A 590 13.49 -10.42 -33.26
C LEU A 590 14.70 -11.09 -33.89
N ILE A 591 14.49 -12.02 -34.83
CA ILE A 591 15.53 -12.80 -35.52
C ILE A 591 15.46 -12.62 -37.03
N ASN A 592 16.61 -12.73 -37.68
CA ASN A 592 16.76 -12.65 -39.12
C ASN A 592 17.09 -14.01 -39.73
N LYS A 593 17.20 -14.07 -41.07
CA LYS A 593 17.43 -15.32 -41.84
C LYS A 593 18.79 -16.01 -41.51
N THR A 594 19.73 -15.28 -40.94
CA THR A 594 21.06 -15.83 -40.59
C THR A 594 21.12 -16.33 -39.15
N PHE A 595 20.00 -16.33 -38.43
CA PHE A 595 19.92 -16.81 -37.07
C PHE A 595 20.18 -18.32 -36.99
N GLU A 596 21.08 -18.71 -36.07
CA GLU A 596 21.52 -20.11 -35.87
C GLU A 596 20.98 -20.63 -34.52
N PRO A 597 19.79 -21.28 -34.48
CA PRO A 597 19.14 -21.69 -33.23
C PRO A 597 19.99 -22.59 -32.35
N LEU A 598 20.71 -23.56 -32.90
CA LEU A 598 21.47 -24.56 -32.15
C LEU A 598 22.87 -24.07 -31.67
N LYS A 599 23.29 -22.90 -32.13
CA LYS A 599 24.57 -22.32 -31.70
C LYS A 599 24.52 -21.93 -30.24
N LYS A 600 25.63 -22.19 -29.52
CA LYS A 600 25.81 -21.68 -28.15
C LYS A 600 25.80 -20.15 -28.14
N THR A 601 25.11 -19.58 -27.18
CA THR A 601 24.94 -18.13 -27.03
C THR A 601 26.12 -17.55 -26.28
N ASP A 602 26.78 -16.55 -26.86
CA ASP A 602 27.75 -15.74 -26.11
C ASP A 602 27.08 -14.55 -25.41
N ARG A 603 27.78 -13.96 -24.44
CA ARG A 603 27.25 -12.90 -23.57
C ARG A 603 26.81 -11.65 -24.36
N LYS A 604 27.54 -11.24 -25.40
CA LYS A 604 27.19 -10.09 -26.25
C LYS A 604 25.92 -10.34 -27.07
N THR A 605 25.76 -11.56 -27.62
CA THR A 605 24.54 -11.96 -28.33
C THR A 605 23.34 -11.93 -27.39
N ALA A 606 23.47 -12.46 -26.17
CA ALA A 606 22.41 -12.38 -25.16
C ALA A 606 22.04 -10.93 -24.86
N ALA A 607 23.03 -10.05 -24.68
CA ALA A 607 22.77 -8.63 -24.40
C ALA A 607 21.98 -7.95 -25.51
N SER A 608 22.31 -8.19 -26.76
CA SER A 608 21.59 -7.59 -27.90
C SER A 608 20.12 -8.04 -27.95
N TYR A 609 19.83 -9.34 -27.75
CA TYR A 609 18.45 -9.82 -27.72
C TYR A 609 17.65 -9.36 -26.50
N LEU A 610 18.30 -9.18 -25.36
CA LEU A 610 17.67 -8.66 -24.15
C LEU A 610 17.31 -7.17 -24.29
N CYS A 611 18.13 -6.38 -25.00
CA CYS A 611 17.76 -5.01 -25.35
C CYS A 611 16.52 -4.96 -26.22
N LYS A 612 16.42 -5.84 -27.23
CA LYS A 612 15.21 -5.95 -28.07
C LYS A 612 13.98 -6.34 -27.24
N LEU A 613 14.11 -7.32 -26.32
CA LEU A 613 13.02 -7.67 -25.41
C LEU A 613 12.55 -6.45 -24.64
N ARG A 614 13.49 -5.67 -24.09
CA ARG A 614 13.18 -4.47 -23.32
C ARG A 614 12.48 -3.41 -24.16
N ASP A 615 12.93 -3.18 -25.39
CA ASP A 615 12.30 -2.24 -26.34
C ASP A 615 10.87 -2.64 -26.69
N MET A 616 10.58 -3.93 -26.71
CA MET A 616 9.23 -4.43 -26.99
C MET A 616 8.29 -4.34 -25.78
N ILE A 617 8.84 -4.27 -24.57
CA ILE A 617 8.06 -4.16 -23.32
C ILE A 617 7.75 -2.69 -23.02
N LEU A 618 8.68 -1.78 -23.24
CA LEU A 618 8.52 -0.33 -23.05
C LEU A 618 7.62 0.28 -24.12
#